data_67dc4d7224f5b41726e92dd76010f9d7
#
_entry.id   67dc4d7224f5b41726e92dd76010f9d7
#
_cell.length_a   1.000
_cell.length_b   1.000
_cell.length_c   1.000
_cell.angle_alpha   90.00
_cell.angle_beta   90.00
_cell.angle_gamma   90.00
#
_symmetry.space_group_name_H-M   'P 1'
#
loop_
_entity.id
_entity.type
_entity.pdbx_description
1 polymer ?
#
loop_
_entity_poly.entity_id
_entity_poly.type
_entity_poly.pdbx_seq_one_letter_code
_entity_poly.pdbx_strand_id
1 'polypeptide(L)'
;DREGLTSRATPTFRVGHSLGCKLATLLACEEDERDDGTIEMDATSGTAIATSTTREDSVMCAGSFMIGFNNADAAESAKLIEKFAKELLKKRAGASGTNADFFKTLPSIAAFAERAAKAAGLEFTPNPEETLARARRKYSSPRTRLVKLKDDDLDQNAELMEALQKRFEVYPGKVDSRELDFGNHLTPVYFSTDGLKLSPALEKLMGKFSLGDEEGVRRLSEELKNFISSS
;
A
#
# COMPACT_ATOMS: atom_id res chain seq x y z
N ASP A 1 33.21 -7.70 -33.03
CA ASP A 1 31.79 -8.12 -32.84
C ASP A 1 31.37 -7.76 -31.43
N ARG A 2 30.75 -6.59 -31.27
CA ARG A 2 30.05 -6.21 -30.04
C ARG A 2 28.59 -6.58 -30.25
N GLU A 3 28.27 -7.82 -29.90
CA GLU A 3 26.89 -8.24 -29.80
C GLU A 3 26.18 -7.37 -28.74
N GLY A 4 25.14 -6.67 -29.19
CA GLY A 4 24.36 -5.77 -28.36
C GLY A 4 23.71 -6.51 -27.22
N LEU A 5 24.22 -6.30 -26.02
CA LEU A 5 23.51 -6.53 -24.79
C LEU A 5 22.32 -5.56 -24.78
N THR A 6 21.19 -6.02 -25.32
CA THR A 6 19.90 -5.36 -25.05
C THR A 6 19.67 -5.44 -23.54
N SER A 7 19.86 -4.34 -22.86
CA SER A 7 19.52 -4.20 -21.45
C SER A 7 18.05 -4.56 -21.28
N ARG A 8 17.75 -5.79 -20.89
CA ARG A 8 16.39 -6.14 -20.47
C ARG A 8 16.12 -5.33 -19.21
N ALA A 9 15.17 -4.43 -19.30
CA ALA A 9 14.73 -3.68 -18.14
C ALA A 9 14.36 -4.67 -17.02
N THR A 10 14.92 -4.47 -15.83
CA THR A 10 14.62 -5.33 -14.66
C THR A 10 13.15 -5.16 -14.31
N PRO A 11 12.36 -6.26 -14.23
CA PRO A 11 10.97 -6.15 -13.87
C PRO A 11 10.83 -5.62 -12.45
N THR A 12 9.94 -4.65 -12.26
CA THR A 12 9.62 -4.09 -10.95
C THR A 12 8.23 -4.52 -10.51
N PHE A 13 8.04 -4.58 -9.19
CA PHE A 13 6.77 -4.94 -8.58
C PHE A 13 6.38 -3.89 -7.55
N ARG A 14 5.09 -3.56 -7.49
CA ARG A 14 4.53 -2.76 -6.41
C ARG A 14 4.08 -3.66 -5.29
N VAL A 15 4.47 -3.31 -4.07
CA VAL A 15 3.97 -3.98 -2.87
C VAL A 15 3.31 -2.94 -1.99
N GLY A 16 2.07 -3.19 -1.61
CA GLY A 16 1.30 -2.31 -0.73
C GLY A 16 0.71 -3.06 0.45
N HIS A 17 0.55 -2.37 1.55
CA HIS A 17 -0.20 -2.83 2.71
C HIS A 17 -1.14 -1.73 3.21
N SER A 18 -2.40 -2.08 3.53
CA SER A 18 -3.39 -1.12 4.06
C SER A 18 -3.58 0.07 3.11
N LEU A 19 -3.47 1.31 3.61
CA LEU A 19 -3.49 2.53 2.80
C LEU A 19 -2.38 2.59 1.74
N GLY A 20 -1.26 1.88 1.94
CA GLY A 20 -0.23 1.72 0.93
C GLY A 20 -0.73 1.03 -0.34
N CYS A 21 -1.74 0.17 -0.24
CA CYS A 21 -2.41 -0.42 -1.39
C CYS A 21 -3.18 0.64 -2.19
N LYS A 22 -3.85 1.60 -1.52
CA LYS A 22 -4.50 2.73 -2.18
C LYS A 22 -3.49 3.54 -2.99
N LEU A 23 -2.33 3.87 -2.41
CA LEU A 23 -1.26 4.56 -3.12
C LEU A 23 -0.74 3.76 -4.32
N ALA A 24 -0.51 2.46 -4.15
CA ALA A 24 -0.08 1.57 -5.23
C ALA A 24 -1.11 1.50 -6.37
N THR A 25 -2.41 1.51 -6.02
CA THR A 25 -3.51 1.56 -6.99
C THR A 25 -3.51 2.87 -7.78
N LEU A 26 -3.36 4.00 -7.10
CA LEU A 26 -3.33 5.32 -7.73
C LEU A 26 -2.12 5.48 -8.65
N LEU A 27 -0.94 5.04 -8.23
CA LEU A 27 0.25 5.04 -9.07
C LEU A 27 0.05 4.21 -10.34
N ALA A 28 -0.62 3.05 -10.23
CA ALA A 28 -0.96 2.25 -11.41
C ALA A 28 -1.97 2.92 -12.34
N CYS A 29 -2.81 3.82 -11.83
CA CYS A 29 -3.73 4.60 -12.66
C CYS A 29 -3.03 5.77 -13.36
N GLU A 30 -2.03 6.39 -12.73
CA GLU A 30 -1.26 7.51 -13.31
C GLU A 30 -0.33 7.06 -14.44
N GLU A 31 0.14 5.83 -14.43
CA GLU A 31 0.98 5.31 -15.51
C GLU A 31 0.22 5.18 -16.83
N ASP A 32 -1.06 4.82 -16.78
CA ASP A 32 -1.93 4.79 -17.95
C ASP A 32 -2.13 6.19 -18.57
N GLU A 33 -2.20 7.24 -17.72
CA GLU A 33 -2.30 8.64 -18.18
C GLU A 33 -1.07 9.12 -18.93
N ARG A 34 0.11 8.62 -18.59
CA ARG A 34 1.37 8.98 -19.26
C ARG A 34 1.55 8.30 -20.62
N ASP A 35 0.84 7.19 -20.83
CA ASP A 35 0.91 6.43 -22.08
C ASP A 35 -0.09 6.94 -23.12
N ASP A 36 -1.11 7.68 -22.70
CA ASP A 36 -2.09 8.32 -23.57
C ASP A 36 -1.50 9.63 -24.09
N GLY A 37 -0.51 9.49 -25.01
CA GLY A 37 0.31 10.57 -25.52
C GLY A 37 -0.51 11.83 -25.77
N THR A 38 -0.36 12.82 -24.91
CA THR A 38 -0.90 14.15 -25.09
C THR A 38 -0.34 14.71 -26.39
N ILE A 39 -1.15 14.70 -27.44
CA ILE A 39 -0.90 15.48 -28.64
C ILE A 39 -1.09 16.95 -28.21
N GLU A 40 -0.02 17.57 -27.75
CA GLU A 40 -0.01 19.02 -27.60
C GLU A 40 -0.12 19.64 -28.98
N MET A 41 -1.26 20.21 -29.30
CA MET A 41 -1.44 21.07 -30.47
C MET A 41 -0.74 22.38 -30.16
N ASP A 42 0.35 22.64 -30.82
CA ASP A 42 0.94 23.98 -30.83
C ASP A 42 -0.07 24.98 -31.43
N ALA A 43 -0.60 25.83 -30.57
CA ALA A 43 -1.65 26.79 -30.89
C ALA A 43 -1.16 27.85 -31.93
N THR A 44 0.12 27.89 -32.25
CA THR A 44 0.72 28.88 -33.17
C THR A 44 0.98 28.36 -34.57
N SER A 45 1.19 27.07 -34.77
CA SER A 45 1.56 26.50 -36.08
C SER A 45 0.57 25.51 -36.67
N GLY A 46 -0.41 25.07 -35.91
CA GLY A 46 -1.38 24.05 -36.38
C GLY A 46 -0.75 22.68 -36.70
N THR A 47 0.49 22.47 -36.33
CA THR A 47 1.24 21.24 -36.60
C THR A 47 1.22 20.35 -35.36
N ALA A 48 0.71 19.13 -35.47
CA ALA A 48 0.78 18.14 -34.44
C ALA A 48 2.24 17.69 -34.23
N ILE A 49 2.90 18.18 -33.18
CA ILE A 49 4.20 17.66 -32.77
C ILE A 49 3.95 16.48 -31.87
N ALA A 50 4.02 15.28 -32.41
CA ALA A 50 4.13 14.08 -31.62
C ALA A 50 5.49 14.08 -30.92
N THR A 51 5.58 14.64 -29.72
CA THR A 51 6.73 14.43 -28.84
C THR A 51 6.65 12.99 -28.33
N SER A 52 7.14 12.05 -29.14
CA SER A 52 7.50 10.74 -28.64
C SER A 52 8.71 10.94 -27.72
N THR A 53 8.48 11.18 -26.45
CA THR A 53 9.50 10.94 -25.43
C THR A 53 9.84 9.46 -25.53
N THR A 54 10.94 9.17 -26.18
CA THR A 54 11.51 7.82 -26.30
C THR A 54 11.68 7.27 -24.90
N ARG A 55 10.95 6.25 -24.64
CA ARG A 55 10.79 5.56 -23.34
C ARG A 55 12.02 4.69 -23.05
N GLU A 56 13.23 5.25 -23.10
CA GLU A 56 14.46 4.47 -22.85
C GLU A 56 14.66 4.10 -21.37
N ASP A 57 13.95 4.78 -20.42
CA ASP A 57 14.10 4.56 -18.98
C ASP A 57 12.78 4.24 -18.22
N SER A 58 11.69 3.91 -18.91
CA SER A 58 10.48 3.57 -18.19
C SER A 58 10.59 2.18 -17.53
N VAL A 59 10.74 2.19 -16.22
CA VAL A 59 10.72 0.97 -15.40
C VAL A 59 9.34 0.32 -15.54
N MET A 60 9.23 -0.76 -16.33
CA MET A 60 7.97 -1.46 -16.50
C MET A 60 7.55 -2.17 -15.22
N CYS A 61 6.39 -1.83 -14.68
CA CYS A 61 5.81 -2.57 -13.58
C CYS A 61 5.28 -3.92 -14.07
N ALA A 62 5.85 -5.00 -13.55
CA ALA A 62 5.44 -6.37 -13.90
C ALA A 62 4.24 -6.86 -13.10
N GLY A 63 3.89 -6.20 -12.01
CA GLY A 63 2.72 -6.56 -11.20
C GLY A 63 2.63 -5.82 -9.87
N SER A 64 1.47 -5.99 -9.22
CA SER A 64 1.16 -5.43 -7.91
C SER A 64 0.74 -6.52 -6.92
N PHE A 65 1.34 -6.49 -5.73
CA PHE A 65 1.02 -7.39 -4.63
C PHE A 65 0.48 -6.55 -3.46
N MET A 66 -0.79 -6.71 -3.14
CA MET A 66 -1.52 -5.85 -2.22
C MET A 66 -2.04 -6.66 -1.04
N ILE A 67 -1.71 -6.25 0.17
CA ILE A 67 -2.03 -6.95 1.42
C ILE A 67 -3.02 -6.12 2.22
N GLY A 68 -4.22 -6.64 2.46
CA GLY A 68 -5.25 -5.96 3.26
C GLY A 68 -5.55 -4.57 2.71
N PHE A 69 -6.00 -4.48 1.46
CA PHE A 69 -6.36 -3.20 0.85
C PHE A 69 -7.32 -2.44 1.75
N ASN A 70 -6.97 -1.21 2.06
CA ASN A 70 -7.80 -0.30 2.82
C ASN A 70 -7.92 1.02 2.06
N ASN A 71 -9.15 1.43 1.81
CA ASN A 71 -9.51 2.62 1.08
C ASN A 71 -10.23 3.63 1.99
N ALA A 72 -10.02 3.53 3.30
CA ALA A 72 -10.65 4.41 4.28
C ALA A 72 -10.34 5.89 4.02
N ASP A 73 -11.28 6.74 4.38
CA ASP A 73 -11.06 8.17 4.46
C ASP A 73 -10.25 8.56 5.72
N ALA A 74 -9.94 9.84 5.87
CA ALA A 74 -9.15 10.32 7.00
C ALA A 74 -9.84 10.09 8.36
N ALA A 75 -11.18 10.21 8.42
CA ALA A 75 -11.95 10.02 9.63
C ALA A 75 -12.03 8.54 10.04
N GLU A 76 -12.20 7.65 9.07
CA GLU A 76 -12.17 6.22 9.27
C GLU A 76 -10.78 5.75 9.69
N SER A 77 -9.74 6.25 9.03
CA SER A 77 -8.34 5.94 9.37
C SER A 77 -7.99 6.33 10.81
N ALA A 78 -8.48 7.47 11.30
CA ALA A 78 -8.28 7.88 12.68
C ALA A 78 -8.95 6.93 13.67
N LYS A 79 -10.17 6.45 13.38
CA LYS A 79 -10.87 5.43 14.20
C LYS A 79 -10.11 4.10 14.22
N LEU A 80 -9.51 3.71 13.08
CA LEU A 80 -8.70 2.52 12.98
C LEU A 80 -7.44 2.62 13.86
N ILE A 81 -6.72 3.73 13.81
CA ILE A 81 -5.57 4.00 14.67
C ILE A 81 -5.96 3.91 16.16
N GLU A 82 -7.10 4.49 16.51
CA GLU A 82 -7.62 4.42 17.88
C GLU A 82 -7.95 2.98 18.30
N LYS A 83 -8.60 2.20 17.43
CA LYS A 83 -8.89 0.78 17.67
C LYS A 83 -7.60 -0.01 17.90
N PHE A 84 -6.60 0.14 17.03
CA PHE A 84 -5.31 -0.51 17.20
C PHE A 84 -4.58 -0.11 18.48
N ALA A 85 -4.56 1.18 18.80
CA ALA A 85 -3.97 1.64 20.06
C ALA A 85 -4.63 0.98 21.27
N LYS A 86 -5.97 0.86 21.27
CA LYS A 86 -6.72 0.17 22.34
C LYS A 86 -6.39 -1.32 22.43
N GLU A 87 -6.26 -2.00 21.30
CA GLU A 87 -5.89 -3.43 21.28
C GLU A 87 -4.47 -3.68 21.76
N LEU A 88 -3.52 -2.85 21.34
CA LEU A 88 -2.15 -2.89 21.83
C LEU A 88 -2.08 -2.65 23.33
N LEU A 89 -2.86 -1.70 23.84
CA LEU A 89 -2.97 -1.43 25.29
C LEU A 89 -3.52 -2.65 26.05
N LYS A 90 -4.56 -3.32 25.53
CA LYS A 90 -5.15 -4.52 26.15
C LYS A 90 -4.14 -5.67 26.22
N LYS A 91 -3.42 -5.93 25.11
CA LYS A 91 -2.40 -6.99 25.08
C LYS A 91 -1.25 -6.72 26.05
N ARG A 92 -0.96 -5.45 26.31
CA ARG A 92 0.15 -5.04 27.17
C ARG A 92 -0.25 -4.86 28.65
N ALA A 93 -1.51 -4.63 28.97
CA ALA A 93 -2.00 -4.56 30.35
C ALA A 93 -1.75 -5.84 31.16
N GLY A 94 -1.48 -6.96 30.47
CA GLY A 94 -1.00 -8.21 31.09
C GLY A 94 0.50 -8.28 31.32
N ALA A 95 1.31 -7.35 30.78
CA ALA A 95 2.75 -7.29 30.94
C ALA A 95 3.11 -6.10 31.83
N SER A 96 3.52 -6.37 33.07
CA SER A 96 3.94 -5.39 34.05
C SER A 96 5.15 -4.59 33.54
N GLY A 97 4.98 -3.31 33.17
CA GLY A 97 6.07 -2.44 32.74
C GLY A 97 5.66 -1.01 32.44
N THR A 98 6.58 -0.08 32.72
CA THR A 98 6.50 1.37 32.89
C THR A 98 6.06 2.22 31.67
N ASN A 99 5.61 1.64 30.59
CA ASN A 99 5.28 2.37 29.35
C ASN A 99 3.78 2.60 29.11
N ALA A 100 2.93 2.34 30.13
CA ALA A 100 1.49 2.53 30.04
C ALA A 100 1.08 3.97 29.70
N ASP A 101 1.91 4.95 30.09
CA ASP A 101 1.58 6.38 29.93
C ASP A 101 1.77 6.87 28.49
N PHE A 102 2.79 6.37 27.76
CA PHE A 102 2.96 6.70 26.34
C PHE A 102 1.75 6.22 25.52
N PHE A 103 1.30 5.00 25.75
CA PHE A 103 0.16 4.44 25.00
C PHE A 103 -1.19 5.05 25.43
N LYS A 104 -1.31 5.60 26.63
CA LYS A 104 -2.51 6.37 27.04
C LYS A 104 -2.65 7.69 26.26
N THR A 105 -1.55 8.24 25.74
CA THR A 105 -1.55 9.48 24.95
C THR A 105 -1.86 9.24 23.46
N LEU A 106 -1.68 8.02 22.95
CA LEU A 106 -1.91 7.69 21.53
C LEU A 106 -3.34 8.01 21.04
N PRO A 107 -4.42 7.68 21.79
CA PRO A 107 -5.77 8.04 21.38
C PRO A 107 -5.97 9.56 21.30
N SER A 108 -5.33 10.31 22.19
CA SER A 108 -5.38 11.78 22.18
C SER A 108 -4.60 12.37 21.02
N ILE A 109 -3.47 11.78 20.65
CA ILE A 109 -2.67 12.17 19.47
C ILE A 109 -3.45 11.87 18.20
N ALA A 110 -4.09 10.70 18.08
CA ALA A 110 -4.91 10.33 16.94
C ALA A 110 -6.12 11.28 16.79
N ALA A 111 -6.83 11.57 17.88
CA ALA A 111 -7.95 12.51 17.88
C ALA A 111 -7.53 13.94 17.55
N PHE A 112 -6.33 14.35 17.97
CA PHE A 112 -5.75 15.65 17.63
C PHE A 112 -5.39 15.69 16.13
N ALA A 113 -4.75 14.65 15.62
CA ALA A 113 -4.38 14.54 14.20
C ALA A 113 -5.63 14.55 13.30
N GLU A 114 -6.71 13.85 13.67
CA GLU A 114 -8.00 13.89 12.96
C GLU A 114 -8.58 15.31 12.91
N ARG A 115 -8.63 15.99 14.06
CA ARG A 115 -9.14 17.37 14.13
C ARG A 115 -8.29 18.34 13.32
N ALA A 116 -6.97 18.18 13.39
CA ALA A 116 -6.05 19.02 12.63
C ALA A 116 -6.19 18.77 11.12
N ALA A 117 -6.33 17.52 10.69
CA ALA A 117 -6.56 17.16 9.29
C ALA A 117 -7.90 17.72 8.77
N LYS A 118 -8.98 17.58 9.54
CA LYS A 118 -10.29 18.19 9.21
C LYS A 118 -10.22 19.71 9.15
N ALA A 119 -9.60 20.36 10.13
CA ALA A 119 -9.47 21.81 10.18
C ALA A 119 -8.60 22.36 9.04
N ALA A 120 -7.62 21.61 8.58
CA ALA A 120 -6.75 21.93 7.46
C ALA A 120 -7.36 21.57 6.08
N GLY A 121 -8.56 20.95 6.05
CA GLY A 121 -9.14 20.43 4.80
C GLY A 121 -8.34 19.31 4.16
N LEU A 122 -7.49 18.64 4.95
CA LEU A 122 -6.66 17.52 4.49
C LEU A 122 -7.53 16.24 4.51
N GLU A 123 -8.32 16.06 3.48
CA GLU A 123 -8.91 14.77 3.16
C GLU A 123 -7.94 13.95 2.32
N PHE A 124 -7.98 12.62 2.45
CA PHE A 124 -7.25 11.76 1.53
C PHE A 124 -7.88 11.85 0.16
N THR A 125 -7.32 12.68 -0.69
CA THR A 125 -7.73 12.79 -2.10
C THR A 125 -6.88 11.85 -2.96
N PRO A 126 -7.52 11.10 -3.86
CA PRO A 126 -8.95 10.98 -4.07
C PRO A 126 -9.69 10.28 -2.93
N ASN A 127 -10.99 10.56 -2.79
CA ASN A 127 -11.84 9.88 -1.82
C ASN A 127 -12.01 8.36 -2.17
N PRO A 128 -12.61 7.54 -1.30
CA PRO A 128 -12.78 6.11 -1.55
C PRO A 128 -13.48 5.77 -2.87
N GLU A 129 -14.58 6.46 -3.19
CA GLU A 129 -15.33 6.23 -4.44
C GLU A 129 -14.52 6.62 -5.67
N GLU A 130 -13.85 7.76 -5.65
CA GLU A 130 -12.99 8.24 -6.73
C GLU A 130 -11.81 7.29 -6.96
N THR A 131 -11.23 6.73 -5.89
CA THR A 131 -10.14 5.73 -5.98
C THR A 131 -10.60 4.51 -6.78
N LEU A 132 -11.75 3.93 -6.42
CA LEU A 132 -12.30 2.78 -7.13
C LEU A 132 -12.75 3.13 -8.55
N ALA A 133 -13.31 4.32 -8.76
CA ALA A 133 -13.68 4.80 -10.09
C ALA A 133 -12.46 4.98 -11.01
N ARG A 134 -11.32 5.47 -10.46
CA ARG A 134 -10.05 5.55 -11.20
C ARG A 134 -9.51 4.15 -11.52
N ALA A 135 -9.54 3.24 -10.54
CA ALA A 135 -9.10 1.86 -10.75
C ALA A 135 -9.89 1.16 -11.88
N ARG A 136 -11.20 1.34 -11.93
CA ARG A 136 -12.05 0.78 -13.01
C ARG A 136 -11.71 1.32 -14.39
N ARG A 137 -11.19 2.53 -14.51
CA ARG A 137 -10.95 3.19 -15.80
C ARG A 137 -9.51 3.16 -16.27
N LYS A 138 -8.56 3.25 -15.34
CA LYS A 138 -7.17 3.62 -15.66
C LYS A 138 -6.10 2.69 -15.08
N TYR A 139 -6.49 1.64 -14.34
CA TYR A 139 -5.51 0.76 -13.73
C TYR A 139 -4.71 0.00 -14.81
N SER A 140 -3.39 0.10 -14.77
CA SER A 140 -2.47 -0.39 -15.81
C SER A 140 -1.58 -1.55 -15.38
N SER A 141 -1.54 -1.92 -14.09
CA SER A 141 -0.70 -3.03 -13.65
C SER A 141 -1.17 -4.35 -14.29
N PRO A 142 -0.31 -5.03 -15.06
CA PRO A 142 -0.72 -6.17 -15.89
C PRO A 142 -1.14 -7.39 -15.05
N ARG A 143 -0.69 -7.42 -13.81
CA ARG A 143 -0.98 -8.53 -12.89
C ARG A 143 -1.11 -8.00 -11.47
N THR A 144 -2.19 -8.38 -10.81
CA THR A 144 -2.43 -7.95 -9.43
C THR A 144 -2.85 -9.13 -8.56
N ARG A 145 -2.23 -9.26 -7.40
CA ARG A 145 -2.67 -10.18 -6.34
C ARG A 145 -3.14 -9.40 -5.14
N LEU A 146 -4.37 -9.67 -4.71
CA LEU A 146 -4.96 -9.15 -3.49
C LEU A 146 -4.86 -10.22 -2.40
N VAL A 147 -4.17 -9.92 -1.31
CA VAL A 147 -3.95 -10.85 -0.21
C VAL A 147 -4.76 -10.40 1.00
N LYS A 148 -5.64 -11.28 1.48
CA LYS A 148 -6.37 -11.12 2.71
C LYS A 148 -5.76 -12.00 3.80
N LEU A 149 -5.52 -11.44 4.97
CA LEU A 149 -5.11 -12.17 6.15
C LEU A 149 -6.34 -12.67 6.91
N LYS A 150 -6.24 -13.82 7.57
CA LYS A 150 -7.37 -14.53 8.20
C LYS A 150 -8.24 -13.65 9.10
N ASP A 151 -7.58 -12.92 10.01
CA ASP A 151 -8.25 -12.12 11.03
C ASP A 151 -8.15 -10.61 10.71
N ASP A 152 -8.13 -10.27 9.40
CA ASP A 152 -8.13 -8.89 8.92
C ASP A 152 -9.56 -8.41 8.67
N ASP A 153 -10.13 -7.74 9.67
CA ASP A 153 -11.47 -7.14 9.62
C ASP A 153 -11.50 -5.74 8.96
N LEU A 154 -10.36 -5.25 8.48
CA LEU A 154 -10.21 -3.96 7.81
C LEU A 154 -10.00 -4.10 6.30
N ASP A 155 -9.91 -5.33 5.85
CA ASP A 155 -9.68 -5.67 4.46
C ASP A 155 -10.89 -5.29 3.58
N GLN A 156 -10.62 -4.52 2.54
CA GLN A 156 -11.58 -4.11 1.50
C GLN A 156 -11.18 -4.65 0.12
N ASN A 157 -10.46 -5.77 0.07
CA ASN A 157 -10.02 -6.39 -1.18
C ASN A 157 -11.19 -6.71 -2.13
N ALA A 158 -12.38 -7.01 -1.61
CA ALA A 158 -13.55 -7.33 -2.43
C ALA A 158 -13.96 -6.17 -3.35
N GLU A 159 -13.94 -4.94 -2.83
CA GLU A 159 -14.31 -3.73 -3.59
C GLU A 159 -13.28 -3.44 -4.68
N LEU A 160 -11.98 -3.57 -4.34
CA LEU A 160 -10.92 -3.40 -5.33
C LEU A 160 -10.95 -4.52 -6.37
N MET A 161 -11.20 -5.77 -5.96
CA MET A 161 -11.36 -6.91 -6.87
C MET A 161 -12.42 -6.63 -7.93
N GLU A 162 -13.62 -6.19 -7.50
CA GLU A 162 -14.71 -5.85 -8.42
C GLU A 162 -14.31 -4.73 -9.39
N ALA A 163 -13.62 -3.70 -8.89
CA ALA A 163 -13.16 -2.60 -9.70
C ALA A 163 -12.15 -3.05 -10.78
N LEU A 164 -11.19 -3.90 -10.39
CA LEU A 164 -10.16 -4.40 -11.30
C LEU A 164 -10.70 -5.44 -12.28
N GLN A 165 -11.64 -6.30 -11.88
CA GLN A 165 -12.31 -7.21 -12.81
C GLN A 165 -13.00 -6.44 -13.93
N LYS A 166 -13.75 -5.38 -13.62
CA LYS A 166 -14.37 -4.51 -14.62
C LYS A 166 -13.34 -3.84 -15.54
N ARG A 167 -12.20 -3.43 -15.00
CA ARG A 167 -11.10 -2.88 -15.82
C ARG A 167 -10.56 -3.91 -16.80
N PHE A 168 -10.33 -5.13 -16.35
CA PHE A 168 -9.72 -6.19 -17.14
C PHE A 168 -10.68 -6.86 -18.14
N GLU A 169 -11.96 -6.49 -18.15
CA GLU A 169 -12.87 -6.82 -19.25
C GLU A 169 -12.52 -6.06 -20.55
N VAL A 170 -11.91 -4.88 -20.41
CA VAL A 170 -11.63 -3.99 -21.55
C VAL A 170 -10.15 -3.64 -21.72
N TYR A 171 -9.30 -4.02 -20.76
CA TYR A 171 -7.87 -3.75 -20.75
C TYR A 171 -7.09 -5.02 -20.40
N PRO A 172 -5.97 -5.31 -21.07
CA PRO A 172 -5.21 -6.53 -20.80
C PRO A 172 -4.62 -6.52 -19.39
N GLY A 173 -4.93 -7.56 -18.64
CA GLY A 173 -4.44 -7.76 -17.27
C GLY A 173 -5.18 -8.86 -16.54
N LYS A 174 -4.74 -9.14 -15.34
CA LYS A 174 -5.40 -10.13 -14.48
C LYS A 174 -5.32 -9.73 -13.02
N VAL A 175 -6.35 -10.05 -12.27
CA VAL A 175 -6.40 -9.94 -10.82
C VAL A 175 -6.79 -11.27 -10.20
N ASP A 176 -6.07 -11.68 -9.17
CA ASP A 176 -6.44 -12.82 -8.32
C ASP A 176 -6.50 -12.38 -6.84
N SER A 177 -7.27 -13.14 -6.06
CA SER A 177 -7.34 -12.96 -4.61
C SER A 177 -6.87 -14.22 -3.92
N ARG A 178 -6.14 -14.03 -2.82
CA ARG A 178 -5.70 -15.13 -1.96
C ARG A 178 -5.99 -14.80 -0.51
N GLU A 179 -6.78 -15.66 0.13
CA GLU A 179 -6.97 -15.62 1.58
C GLU A 179 -5.94 -16.55 2.24
N LEU A 180 -5.24 -16.01 3.24
CA LEU A 180 -4.24 -16.74 4.02
C LEU A 180 -4.89 -17.21 5.32
N ASP A 181 -4.48 -18.37 5.80
CA ASP A 181 -5.01 -19.01 7.02
C ASP A 181 -4.40 -18.48 8.32
N PHE A 182 -3.70 -17.34 8.25
CA PHE A 182 -2.97 -16.74 9.37
C PHE A 182 -3.01 -15.23 9.33
N GLY A 183 -2.64 -14.64 10.46
CA GLY A 183 -2.34 -13.22 10.61
C GLY A 183 -3.58 -12.32 10.67
N ASN A 184 -3.31 -11.07 10.93
CA ASN A 184 -4.28 -9.98 10.97
C ASN A 184 -3.70 -8.73 10.30
N HIS A 185 -4.42 -7.63 10.26
CA HIS A 185 -4.01 -6.40 9.59
C HIS A 185 -2.62 -5.88 10.01
N LEU A 186 -2.17 -6.15 11.23
CA LEU A 186 -0.85 -5.71 11.72
C LEU A 186 0.29 -6.70 11.43
N THR A 187 -0.01 -7.89 10.92
CA THR A 187 1.02 -8.91 10.63
C THR A 187 2.15 -8.37 9.73
N PRO A 188 1.90 -7.59 8.66
CA PRO A 188 2.98 -7.04 7.83
C PRO A 188 3.82 -5.97 8.54
N VAL A 189 3.33 -5.42 9.65
CA VAL A 189 4.01 -4.37 10.42
C VAL A 189 4.81 -5.02 11.55
N TYR A 190 5.84 -5.78 11.19
CA TYR A 190 6.75 -6.34 12.19
C TYR A 190 7.82 -5.32 12.55
N PHE A 191 7.97 -5.07 13.84
CA PHE A 191 9.04 -4.26 14.41
C PHE A 191 9.51 -4.90 15.71
N SER A 192 10.82 -5.06 15.86
CA SER A 192 11.45 -5.50 17.11
C SER A 192 12.56 -4.54 17.52
N THR A 193 12.65 -4.28 18.81
CA THR A 193 13.80 -3.57 19.37
C THR A 193 14.96 -4.49 19.69
N ASP A 194 14.79 -5.82 19.54
CA ASP A 194 15.86 -6.78 19.77
C ASP A 194 16.98 -6.58 18.73
N GLY A 195 18.19 -6.40 19.21
CA GLY A 195 19.35 -6.15 18.37
C GLY A 195 19.56 -4.69 17.92
N LEU A 196 18.64 -3.78 18.21
CA LEU A 196 18.83 -2.37 17.95
C LEU A 196 19.76 -1.77 19.04
N LYS A 197 20.79 -1.05 18.60
CA LYS A 197 21.62 -0.22 19.50
C LYS A 197 20.87 1.07 19.81
N LEU A 198 19.99 1.03 20.80
CA LEU A 198 19.26 2.21 21.26
C LEU A 198 20.11 3.01 22.25
N SER A 199 19.88 4.32 22.34
CA SER A 199 20.45 5.10 23.43
C SER A 199 19.89 4.63 24.77
N PRO A 200 20.64 4.74 25.89
CA PRO A 200 20.16 4.29 27.21
C PRO A 200 18.80 4.89 27.62
N ALA A 201 18.53 6.12 27.23
CA ALA A 201 17.25 6.78 27.47
C ALA A 201 16.11 6.13 26.65
N LEU A 202 16.36 5.81 25.39
CA LEU A 202 15.39 5.16 24.50
C LEU A 202 15.17 3.69 24.91
N GLU A 203 16.22 2.99 25.30
CA GLU A 203 16.16 1.63 25.81
C GLU A 203 15.33 1.55 27.11
N LYS A 204 15.51 2.51 28.01
CA LYS A 204 14.70 2.63 29.23
C LYS A 204 13.24 2.95 28.92
N LEU A 205 12.95 3.76 27.88
CA LEU A 205 11.60 4.15 27.47
C LEU A 205 10.89 3.01 26.73
N MET A 206 11.57 2.35 25.80
CA MET A 206 10.95 1.34 24.92
C MET A 206 11.06 -0.07 25.48
N GLY A 207 12.10 -0.38 26.26
CA GLY A 207 12.40 -1.73 26.73
C GLY A 207 12.55 -2.72 25.56
N LYS A 208 12.46 -4.01 25.87
CA LYS A 208 12.32 -5.04 24.84
C LYS A 208 10.87 -5.03 24.33
N PHE A 209 10.71 -4.66 23.09
CA PHE A 209 9.41 -4.52 22.44
C PHE A 209 9.42 -5.19 21.07
N SER A 210 8.42 -5.99 20.81
CA SER A 210 8.12 -6.46 19.47
C SER A 210 6.65 -6.19 19.13
N LEU A 211 6.42 -5.72 17.92
CA LEU A 211 5.10 -5.51 17.33
C LEU A 211 4.98 -6.38 16.09
N GLY A 212 3.80 -6.92 15.86
CA GLY A 212 3.54 -7.76 14.69
C GLY A 212 3.86 -9.23 14.96
N ASP A 213 3.98 -9.98 13.87
CA ASP A 213 4.15 -11.41 13.84
C ASP A 213 5.29 -11.77 12.87
N GLU A 214 6.46 -12.12 13.44
CA GLU A 214 7.65 -12.45 12.65
C GLU A 214 7.42 -13.64 11.71
N GLU A 215 6.76 -14.69 12.21
CA GLU A 215 6.46 -15.87 11.42
C GLU A 215 5.46 -15.53 10.30
N GLY A 216 4.46 -14.70 10.61
CA GLY A 216 3.51 -14.20 9.62
C GLY A 216 4.21 -13.39 8.52
N VAL A 217 5.17 -12.52 8.87
CA VAL A 217 5.97 -11.79 7.87
C VAL A 217 6.80 -12.74 7.01
N ARG A 218 7.41 -13.77 7.61
CA ARG A 218 8.17 -14.78 6.86
C ARG A 218 7.25 -15.49 5.86
N ARG A 219 6.06 -15.93 6.27
CA ARG A 219 5.08 -16.60 5.39
C ARG A 219 4.58 -15.65 4.28
N LEU A 220 4.32 -14.37 4.59
CA LEU A 220 4.00 -13.36 3.57
C LEU A 220 5.13 -13.16 2.56
N SER A 221 6.38 -13.18 3.02
CA SER A 221 7.54 -13.08 2.13
C SER A 221 7.62 -14.26 1.14
N GLU A 222 7.27 -15.46 1.57
CA GLU A 222 7.17 -16.63 0.67
C GLU A 222 6.05 -16.45 -0.37
N GLU A 223 4.87 -15.93 0.05
CA GLU A 223 3.78 -15.64 -0.89
C GLU A 223 4.17 -14.58 -1.94
N LEU A 224 4.90 -13.55 -1.51
CA LEU A 224 5.43 -12.53 -2.43
C LEU A 224 6.46 -13.12 -3.40
N LYS A 225 7.40 -13.94 -2.91
CA LYS A 225 8.37 -14.64 -3.78
C LYS A 225 7.66 -15.52 -4.81
N ASN A 226 6.66 -16.29 -4.39
CA ASN A 226 5.86 -17.12 -5.29
C ASN A 226 5.14 -16.28 -6.35
N PHE A 227 4.61 -15.11 -5.97
CA PHE A 227 4.00 -14.18 -6.90
C PHE A 227 5.01 -13.66 -7.91
N ILE A 228 6.19 -13.22 -7.49
CA ILE A 228 7.25 -12.71 -8.37
C ILE A 228 7.74 -13.80 -9.33
N SER A 229 7.98 -15.02 -8.83
CA SER A 229 8.55 -16.13 -9.62
C SER A 229 7.58 -16.71 -10.65
N SER A 230 6.27 -16.47 -10.49
CA SER A 230 5.25 -16.96 -11.44
C SER A 230 4.90 -15.93 -12.54
N SER A 231 5.78 -14.94 -12.73
CA SER A 231 5.65 -13.84 -13.69
C SER A 231 6.26 -14.18 -15.04
#